data_3112cc235362ed213f1b3d64349393f2
#
_entry.id   3112cc235362ed213f1b3d64349393f2
#
_cell.length_a   1.000
_cell.length_b   1.000
_cell.length_c   1.000
_cell.angle_alpha   90.00
_cell.angle_beta   90.00
_cell.angle_gamma   90.00
#
_symmetry.space_group_name_H-M   'P 1'
#
loop_
_entity.id
_entity.type
_entity.pdbx_description
1 polymer ?
#
loop_
_entity_poly.entity_id
_entity_poly.type
_entity_poly.pdbx_seq_one_letter_code
_entity_poly.pdbx_strand_id
1 'polypeptide(L)'
;KLCGEWDIPLKNKKKTKYEDDYLLFKNRLSIKMLLMMVCSLLIIAVVYLFILKGNFANAVVAILEHFVYYDRDEATVVYLKTFKRYEFWLFLLAVLGVFFVIFRMFVDNVSKYFQEINRGIDSLVNEDAQDIALPAELASTERKINSIRHTLTKRKSDAELAEQRKNDLVMYLAHDLKTPLSSVIGYLTLLRDEGQISDELRERYLTISLDKAERLEDLINEFFEITRFNLSSITLVYGKINLTRMLEQLAYEFKPMLAGKNLKLEFEMQPDIFVSCDANKMQRVFDNLLRNAVSYCNADTSIKIIAEQIEDHVLIKVMNEGNTIPQERLERIFEQFYRLDVSRSSTTGGAGLGLAIAKEIVELHHGQITAHSADGFTCFEVSLPLVGKS
;
A
#
# COMPACT_ATOMS: atom_id res chain seq x y z
N LYS A 1 1.40 -29.10 33.12
CA LYS A 1 0.09 -29.55 32.57
C LYS A 1 -0.78 -28.29 32.45
N LEU A 2 -0.99 -27.87 31.23
CA LEU A 2 -2.08 -27.19 30.56
C LEU A 2 -1.49 -26.19 29.55
N CYS A 3 -0.95 -26.74 28.45
CA CYS A 3 -0.83 -26.03 27.18
C CYS A 3 -2.20 -26.08 26.48
N GLY A 4 -2.88 -24.99 26.40
CA GLY A 4 -4.06 -24.81 25.54
C GLY A 4 -3.59 -24.42 24.13
N GLU A 5 -3.86 -25.28 23.17
CA GLU A 5 -3.72 -25.05 21.74
C GLU A 5 -4.60 -23.86 21.32
N TRP A 6 -3.95 -22.82 20.82
CA TRP A 6 -4.63 -21.76 20.07
C TRP A 6 -4.62 -22.13 18.58
N ASP A 7 -5.66 -22.84 18.14
CA ASP A 7 -5.96 -23.07 16.74
C ASP A 7 -6.32 -21.73 16.07
N ILE A 8 -5.45 -21.29 15.16
CA ILE A 8 -5.68 -20.11 14.31
C ILE A 8 -6.54 -20.54 13.10
N PRO A 9 -7.84 -20.21 13.01
CA PRO A 9 -8.75 -20.74 11.98
C PRO A 9 -8.58 -20.12 10.59
N LEU A 10 -7.64 -19.20 10.36
CA LEU A 10 -7.50 -18.47 9.10
C LEU A 10 -6.68 -19.17 8.00
N LYS A 11 -5.87 -20.17 8.34
CA LYS A 11 -5.04 -20.89 7.36
C LYS A 11 -5.80 -21.97 6.59
N ASN A 12 -6.88 -22.52 7.15
CA ASN A 12 -7.63 -23.63 6.53
C ASN A 12 -8.62 -23.20 5.44
N LYS A 13 -9.25 -22.02 5.52
CA LYS A 13 -10.23 -21.58 4.51
C LYS A 13 -9.61 -21.24 3.14
N LYS A 14 -8.37 -20.74 3.10
CA LYS A 14 -7.70 -20.44 1.82
C LYS A 14 -7.20 -21.71 1.11
N LYS A 15 -6.75 -22.70 1.88
CA LYS A 15 -6.25 -23.97 1.33
C LYS A 15 -7.35 -24.78 0.68
N THR A 16 -8.53 -24.89 1.28
CA THR A 16 -9.70 -25.59 0.74
C THR A 16 -10.20 -24.98 -0.57
N LYS A 17 -10.23 -23.65 -0.69
CA LYS A 17 -10.71 -22.99 -1.93
C LYS A 17 -9.78 -23.20 -3.13
N TYR A 18 -8.47 -23.29 -2.92
CA TYR A 18 -7.50 -23.60 -3.97
C TYR A 18 -7.55 -25.06 -4.41
N GLU A 19 -7.78 -25.97 -3.47
CA GLU A 19 -7.96 -27.38 -3.77
C GLU A 19 -9.24 -27.63 -4.56
N ASP A 20 -10.33 -26.94 -4.24
CA ASP A 20 -11.60 -27.03 -4.95
C ASP A 20 -11.49 -26.49 -6.41
N ASP A 21 -10.84 -25.36 -6.62
CA ASP A 21 -10.63 -24.78 -7.94
C ASP A 21 -9.73 -25.70 -8.83
N TYR A 22 -8.69 -26.28 -8.24
CA TYR A 22 -7.82 -27.24 -8.93
C TYR A 22 -8.58 -28.53 -9.28
N LEU A 23 -9.41 -29.03 -8.38
CA LEU A 23 -10.26 -30.20 -8.60
C LEU A 23 -11.28 -29.94 -9.72
N LEU A 24 -11.88 -28.75 -9.78
CA LEU A 24 -12.79 -28.35 -10.85
C LEU A 24 -12.09 -28.32 -12.22
N PHE A 25 -10.88 -27.74 -12.29
CA PHE A 25 -10.08 -27.75 -13.52
C PHE A 25 -9.75 -29.17 -13.95
N LYS A 26 -9.21 -29.99 -13.03
CA LYS A 26 -8.88 -31.40 -13.27
C LYS A 26 -10.09 -32.19 -13.76
N ASN A 27 -11.24 -32.02 -13.11
CA ASN A 27 -12.46 -32.74 -13.48
C ASN A 27 -12.96 -32.34 -14.87
N ARG A 28 -12.97 -31.05 -15.21
CA ARG A 28 -13.38 -30.55 -16.55
C ARG A 28 -12.44 -31.07 -17.64
N LEU A 29 -11.12 -31.03 -17.39
CA LEU A 29 -10.14 -31.57 -18.32
C LEU A 29 -10.30 -33.07 -18.49
N SER A 30 -10.51 -33.82 -17.37
CA SER A 30 -10.76 -35.25 -17.39
C SER A 30 -12.04 -35.64 -18.15
N ILE A 31 -13.12 -34.85 -18.02
CA ILE A 31 -14.36 -35.06 -18.77
C ILE A 31 -14.13 -34.84 -20.27
N LYS A 32 -13.39 -33.80 -20.68
CA LYS A 32 -13.03 -33.56 -22.08
C LYS A 32 -12.19 -34.71 -22.65
N MET A 33 -11.21 -35.20 -21.87
CA MET A 33 -10.41 -36.39 -22.27
C MET A 33 -11.27 -37.65 -22.40
N LEU A 34 -12.18 -37.87 -21.43
CA LEU A 34 -13.10 -39.00 -21.47
C LEU A 34 -14.01 -38.94 -22.72
N LEU A 35 -14.56 -37.78 -23.04
CA LEU A 35 -15.37 -37.54 -24.24
C LEU A 35 -14.58 -37.81 -25.52
N MET A 36 -13.33 -37.36 -25.65
CA MET A 36 -12.45 -37.65 -26.76
C MET A 36 -12.16 -39.14 -26.88
N MET A 37 -11.94 -39.83 -25.74
CA MET A 37 -11.72 -41.27 -25.68
C MET A 37 -12.96 -42.06 -26.16
N VAL A 38 -14.16 -41.67 -25.72
CA VAL A 38 -15.42 -42.28 -26.19
C VAL A 38 -15.63 -42.05 -27.67
N CYS A 39 -15.40 -40.82 -28.17
CA CYS A 39 -15.46 -40.54 -29.58
C CYS A 39 -14.45 -41.37 -30.39
N SER A 40 -13.22 -41.54 -29.89
CA SER A 40 -12.21 -42.39 -30.54
C SER A 40 -12.63 -43.83 -30.64
N LEU A 41 -13.20 -44.38 -29.56
CA LEU A 41 -13.71 -45.76 -29.53
C LEU A 41 -14.86 -45.96 -30.51
N LEU A 42 -15.77 -44.98 -30.61
CA LEU A 42 -16.85 -45.01 -31.61
C LEU A 42 -16.32 -45.00 -33.07
N ILE A 43 -15.33 -44.14 -33.35
CA ILE A 43 -14.70 -44.05 -34.65
C ILE A 43 -13.98 -45.38 -34.97
N ILE A 44 -13.23 -45.92 -34.00
CA ILE A 44 -12.56 -47.22 -34.19
C ILE A 44 -13.57 -48.33 -34.42
N ALA A 45 -14.71 -48.35 -33.72
CA ALA A 45 -15.77 -49.33 -33.93
C ALA A 45 -16.37 -49.21 -35.34
N VAL A 46 -16.58 -47.99 -35.86
CA VAL A 46 -17.06 -47.77 -37.24
C VAL A 46 -16.02 -48.27 -38.27
N VAL A 47 -14.74 -47.96 -38.04
CA VAL A 47 -13.62 -48.42 -38.89
C VAL A 47 -13.55 -49.95 -38.87
N TYR A 48 -13.71 -50.56 -37.69
CA TYR A 48 -13.75 -52.03 -37.55
C TYR A 48 -14.90 -52.65 -38.33
N LEU A 49 -16.13 -52.10 -38.17
CA LEU A 49 -17.30 -52.57 -38.89
C LEU A 49 -17.14 -52.41 -40.41
N PHE A 50 -16.51 -51.32 -40.87
CA PHE A 50 -16.29 -51.05 -42.27
C PHE A 50 -15.22 -51.98 -42.89
N ILE A 51 -14.06 -52.11 -42.24
CA ILE A 51 -12.93 -52.87 -42.78
C ILE A 51 -13.09 -54.38 -42.56
N LEU A 52 -13.31 -54.84 -41.31
CA LEU A 52 -13.25 -56.26 -40.95
C LEU A 52 -14.56 -57.01 -41.13
N LYS A 53 -15.72 -56.33 -41.15
CA LYS A 53 -17.04 -56.94 -41.33
C LYS A 53 -17.49 -57.12 -42.79
N GLY A 54 -16.57 -56.92 -43.72
CA GLY A 54 -16.79 -57.22 -45.12
C GLY A 54 -17.23 -56.07 -46.03
N ASN A 55 -17.54 -54.87 -45.45
CA ASN A 55 -17.91 -53.72 -46.25
C ASN A 55 -16.74 -53.20 -47.11
N PHE A 56 -15.52 -53.26 -46.60
CA PHE A 56 -14.31 -52.91 -47.32
C PHE A 56 -14.07 -53.90 -48.48
N ALA A 57 -14.24 -55.22 -48.26
CA ALA A 57 -14.15 -56.24 -49.24
C ALA A 57 -15.13 -55.97 -50.37
N ASN A 58 -16.40 -55.72 -50.06
CA ASN A 58 -17.43 -55.42 -51.06
C ASN A 58 -17.12 -54.13 -51.84
N ALA A 59 -16.60 -53.11 -51.21
CA ALA A 59 -16.20 -51.84 -51.86
C ALA A 59 -15.02 -52.04 -52.81
N VAL A 60 -13.99 -52.77 -52.36
CA VAL A 60 -12.83 -53.11 -53.25
C VAL A 60 -13.23 -53.96 -54.39
N VAL A 61 -14.04 -54.99 -54.15
CA VAL A 61 -14.57 -55.86 -55.28
C VAL A 61 -15.40 -55.03 -56.28
N ALA A 62 -16.27 -54.12 -55.78
CA ALA A 62 -17.05 -53.24 -56.66
C ALA A 62 -16.17 -52.29 -57.50
N ILE A 63 -15.09 -51.73 -56.84
CA ILE A 63 -14.11 -50.89 -57.57
C ILE A 63 -13.34 -51.69 -58.59
N LEU A 64 -12.90 -52.89 -58.28
CA LEU A 64 -12.22 -53.78 -59.26
C LEU A 64 -13.14 -54.16 -60.43
N GLU A 65 -14.39 -54.48 -60.13
CA GLU A 65 -15.43 -54.77 -61.13
C GLU A 65 -15.66 -53.57 -62.09
N HIS A 66 -15.72 -52.37 -61.54
CA HIS A 66 -16.02 -51.14 -62.30
C HIS A 66 -14.83 -50.62 -63.11
N PHE A 67 -13.63 -50.60 -62.49
CA PHE A 67 -12.45 -49.94 -63.08
C PHE A 67 -11.52 -50.89 -63.85
N VAL A 68 -11.51 -52.20 -63.51
CA VAL A 68 -10.57 -53.19 -64.12
C VAL A 68 -11.29 -54.16 -65.04
N TYR A 69 -12.62 -54.08 -65.13
CA TYR A 69 -13.48 -54.91 -65.95
C TYR A 69 -13.36 -56.41 -65.61
N TYR A 70 -13.10 -56.76 -64.36
CA TYR A 70 -13.15 -58.14 -63.89
C TYR A 70 -14.60 -58.58 -63.66
N ASP A 71 -14.93 -59.78 -64.02
CA ASP A 71 -16.15 -60.40 -63.51
C ASP A 71 -16.12 -60.49 -62.02
N ARG A 72 -17.27 -60.45 -61.35
CA ARG A 72 -17.39 -60.40 -59.90
C ARG A 72 -16.66 -61.52 -59.17
N ASP A 73 -16.68 -62.72 -59.78
CA ASP A 73 -15.96 -63.89 -59.24
C ASP A 73 -14.45 -63.74 -59.41
N GLU A 74 -13.98 -63.20 -60.49
CA GLU A 74 -12.56 -62.91 -60.73
C GLU A 74 -12.09 -61.76 -59.80
N ALA A 75 -12.85 -60.70 -59.66
CA ALA A 75 -12.56 -59.60 -58.75
C ALA A 75 -12.48 -60.07 -57.29
N THR A 76 -13.33 -60.99 -56.88
CA THR A 76 -13.31 -61.60 -55.55
C THR A 76 -12.05 -62.43 -55.30
N VAL A 77 -11.61 -63.20 -56.31
CA VAL A 77 -10.36 -63.99 -56.23
C VAL A 77 -9.14 -63.06 -56.11
N VAL A 78 -9.12 -61.99 -56.90
CA VAL A 78 -8.04 -60.95 -56.77
C VAL A 78 -8.03 -60.33 -55.46
N TYR A 79 -9.20 -59.93 -54.89
CA TYR A 79 -9.29 -59.38 -53.53
C TYR A 79 -8.74 -60.37 -52.51
N LEU A 80 -9.14 -61.59 -52.50
CA LEU A 80 -8.71 -62.63 -51.57
C LEU A 80 -7.20 -62.92 -51.61
N LYS A 81 -6.59 -62.87 -52.82
CA LYS A 81 -5.14 -63.09 -52.95
C LYS A 81 -4.29 -61.88 -52.57
N THR A 82 -4.78 -60.66 -52.83
CA THR A 82 -3.96 -59.44 -52.74
C THR A 82 -4.28 -58.63 -51.55
N PHE A 83 -5.56 -58.37 -51.25
CA PHE A 83 -5.96 -57.39 -50.21
C PHE A 83 -6.28 -58.01 -48.90
N LYS A 84 -6.86 -59.21 -48.83
CA LYS A 84 -7.26 -59.86 -47.56
C LYS A 84 -6.08 -60.06 -46.55
N ARG A 85 -4.90 -60.30 -47.13
CA ARG A 85 -3.67 -60.48 -46.37
C ARG A 85 -3.27 -59.17 -45.57
N TYR A 86 -3.64 -58.02 -46.13
CA TYR A 86 -3.26 -56.71 -45.56
C TYR A 86 -4.40 -56.05 -44.80
N GLU A 87 -5.58 -56.64 -44.73
CA GLU A 87 -6.77 -56.08 -44.06
C GLU A 87 -6.51 -55.69 -42.60
N PHE A 88 -5.81 -56.56 -41.86
CA PHE A 88 -5.41 -56.31 -40.48
C PHE A 88 -4.44 -55.10 -40.37
N TRP A 89 -3.48 -55.00 -41.27
CA TRP A 89 -2.52 -53.90 -41.28
C TRP A 89 -3.16 -52.57 -41.66
N LEU A 90 -4.10 -52.59 -42.59
CA LEU A 90 -4.90 -51.41 -42.94
C LEU A 90 -5.76 -50.95 -41.78
N PHE A 91 -6.37 -51.86 -41.03
CA PHE A 91 -7.11 -51.54 -39.81
C PHE A 91 -6.19 -50.93 -38.74
N LEU A 92 -5.03 -51.52 -38.49
CA LEU A 92 -4.06 -51.00 -37.54
C LEU A 92 -3.58 -49.58 -37.91
N LEU A 93 -3.31 -49.35 -39.21
CA LEU A 93 -2.89 -48.03 -39.71
C LEU A 93 -4.01 -46.99 -39.55
N ALA A 94 -5.25 -47.35 -39.82
CA ALA A 94 -6.41 -46.49 -39.60
C ALA A 94 -6.60 -46.13 -38.13
N VAL A 95 -6.45 -47.11 -37.22
CA VAL A 95 -6.51 -46.88 -35.76
C VAL A 95 -5.41 -45.94 -35.29
N LEU A 96 -4.17 -46.13 -35.76
CA LEU A 96 -3.05 -45.23 -35.49
C LEU A 96 -3.30 -43.82 -36.03
N GLY A 97 -3.87 -43.68 -37.21
CA GLY A 97 -4.26 -42.40 -37.77
C GLY A 97 -5.29 -41.65 -36.93
N VAL A 98 -6.35 -42.36 -36.50
CA VAL A 98 -7.37 -41.79 -35.60
C VAL A 98 -6.74 -41.38 -34.28
N PHE A 99 -5.90 -42.22 -33.67
CA PHE A 99 -5.19 -41.88 -32.44
C PHE A 99 -4.32 -40.64 -32.58
N PHE A 100 -3.55 -40.54 -33.66
CA PHE A 100 -2.69 -39.40 -33.91
C PHE A 100 -3.48 -38.09 -34.07
N VAL A 101 -4.60 -38.10 -34.80
CA VAL A 101 -5.46 -36.91 -34.95
C VAL A 101 -6.02 -36.45 -33.61
N ILE A 102 -6.53 -37.41 -32.82
CA ILE A 102 -7.10 -37.07 -31.49
C ILE A 102 -6.02 -36.57 -30.52
N PHE A 103 -4.85 -37.21 -30.53
CA PHE A 103 -3.71 -36.76 -29.73
C PHE A 103 -3.27 -35.34 -30.11
N ARG A 104 -3.19 -35.04 -31.41
CA ARG A 104 -2.87 -33.69 -31.87
C ARG A 104 -3.90 -32.66 -31.44
N MET A 105 -5.20 -32.96 -31.57
CA MET A 105 -6.28 -32.08 -31.09
C MET A 105 -6.16 -31.83 -29.56
N PHE A 106 -5.80 -32.82 -28.78
CA PHE A 106 -5.57 -32.69 -27.34
C PHE A 106 -4.40 -31.75 -27.05
N VAL A 107 -3.25 -31.96 -27.72
CA VAL A 107 -2.06 -31.11 -27.56
C VAL A 107 -2.35 -29.65 -27.94
N ASP A 108 -3.07 -29.45 -29.07
CA ASP A 108 -3.45 -28.08 -29.51
C ASP A 108 -4.35 -27.38 -28.48
N ASN A 109 -5.29 -28.08 -27.85
CA ASN A 109 -6.13 -27.52 -26.81
C ASN A 109 -5.33 -27.14 -25.52
N VAL A 110 -4.42 -28.01 -25.11
CA VAL A 110 -3.55 -27.73 -23.95
C VAL A 110 -2.63 -26.53 -24.25
N SER A 111 -2.08 -26.47 -25.46
CA SER A 111 -1.22 -25.37 -25.90
C SER A 111 -1.95 -24.01 -25.87
N LYS A 112 -3.24 -23.98 -26.23
CA LYS A 112 -4.07 -22.77 -26.15
C LYS A 112 -4.18 -22.26 -24.71
N TYR A 113 -4.38 -23.12 -23.72
CA TYR A 113 -4.42 -22.71 -22.31
C TYR A 113 -3.10 -22.08 -21.86
N PHE A 114 -1.96 -22.65 -22.28
CA PHE A 114 -0.65 -22.05 -21.96
C PHE A 114 -0.47 -20.67 -22.62
N GLN A 115 -0.90 -20.52 -23.86
CA GLN A 115 -0.83 -19.23 -24.57
C GLN A 115 -1.69 -18.17 -23.88
N GLU A 116 -2.91 -18.50 -23.44
CA GLU A 116 -3.77 -17.58 -22.72
C GLU A 116 -3.19 -17.18 -21.36
N ILE A 117 -2.60 -18.12 -20.61
CA ILE A 117 -1.91 -17.82 -19.36
C ILE A 117 -0.71 -16.88 -19.61
N ASN A 118 0.13 -17.16 -20.62
CA ASN A 118 1.27 -16.31 -20.94
C ASN A 118 0.83 -14.90 -21.35
N ARG A 119 -0.20 -14.76 -22.19
CA ARG A 119 -0.78 -13.46 -22.52
C ARG A 119 -1.26 -12.72 -21.28
N GLY A 120 -1.89 -13.44 -20.34
CA GLY A 120 -2.32 -12.90 -19.08
C GLY A 120 -1.14 -12.38 -18.23
N ILE A 121 -0.03 -13.11 -18.20
CA ILE A 121 1.19 -12.68 -17.50
C ILE A 121 1.85 -11.49 -18.21
N ASP A 122 1.96 -11.52 -19.53
CA ASP A 122 2.53 -10.42 -20.31
C ASP A 122 1.74 -9.11 -20.13
N SER A 123 0.41 -9.22 -19.95
CA SER A 123 -0.45 -8.06 -19.69
C SER A 123 -0.26 -7.45 -18.30
N LEU A 124 0.41 -8.12 -17.35
CA LEU A 124 0.77 -7.52 -16.04
C LEU A 124 1.79 -6.38 -16.19
N VAL A 125 2.57 -6.38 -17.26
CA VAL A 125 3.57 -5.35 -17.58
C VAL A 125 2.92 -4.12 -18.22
N ASN A 126 1.78 -4.29 -18.90
CA ASN A 126 1.07 -3.21 -19.57
C ASN A 126 0.11 -2.49 -18.62
N GLU A 127 0.35 -1.22 -18.37
CA GLU A 127 -0.37 -0.39 -17.39
C GLU A 127 -1.84 -0.15 -17.75
N ASP A 128 -2.16 -0.05 -19.05
CA ASP A 128 -3.51 0.27 -19.55
C ASP A 128 -4.39 -0.98 -19.75
N ALA A 129 -3.93 -2.17 -19.39
CA ALA A 129 -4.70 -3.38 -19.60
C ALA A 129 -5.89 -3.47 -18.61
N GLN A 130 -7.08 -3.73 -19.17
CA GLN A 130 -8.27 -4.08 -18.40
C GLN A 130 -8.10 -5.42 -17.69
N ASP A 131 -9.02 -5.76 -16.78
CA ASP A 131 -9.02 -7.06 -16.12
C ASP A 131 -9.00 -8.20 -17.15
N ILE A 132 -8.12 -9.17 -16.91
CA ILE A 132 -7.90 -10.30 -17.81
C ILE A 132 -9.07 -11.25 -17.64
N ALA A 133 -9.71 -11.60 -18.75
CA ALA A 133 -10.70 -12.65 -18.81
C ALA A 133 -10.06 -13.92 -19.42
N LEU A 134 -10.02 -15.01 -18.67
CA LEU A 134 -9.54 -16.30 -19.10
C LEU A 134 -10.74 -17.28 -19.26
N PRO A 135 -10.56 -18.37 -20.01
CA PRO A 135 -11.57 -19.42 -20.07
C PRO A 135 -11.99 -19.92 -18.69
N ALA A 136 -13.25 -20.35 -18.55
CA ALA A 136 -13.82 -20.76 -17.28
C ALA A 136 -13.02 -21.85 -16.55
N GLU A 137 -12.27 -22.66 -17.30
CA GLU A 137 -11.35 -23.67 -16.80
C GLU A 137 -10.18 -23.06 -16.02
N LEU A 138 -9.78 -21.83 -16.35
CA LEU A 138 -8.65 -21.10 -15.75
C LEU A 138 -9.10 -20.00 -14.79
N ALA A 139 -10.35 -19.98 -14.35
CA ALA A 139 -10.92 -18.94 -13.47
C ALA A 139 -10.14 -18.72 -12.18
N SER A 140 -9.47 -19.75 -11.61
CA SER A 140 -8.61 -19.56 -10.44
C SER A 140 -7.32 -18.81 -10.77
N THR A 141 -6.76 -19.06 -11.93
CA THR A 141 -5.55 -18.40 -12.44
C THR A 141 -5.87 -16.94 -12.81
N GLU A 142 -7.00 -16.68 -13.44
CA GLU A 142 -7.54 -15.35 -13.71
C GLU A 142 -7.61 -14.50 -12.45
N ARG A 143 -8.28 -15.02 -11.40
CA ARG A 143 -8.38 -14.32 -10.10
C ARG A 143 -7.02 -14.01 -9.48
N LYS A 144 -6.06 -14.94 -9.57
CA LYS A 144 -4.70 -14.71 -9.06
C LYS A 144 -3.98 -13.63 -9.84
N ILE A 145 -4.01 -13.71 -11.17
CA ILE A 145 -3.34 -12.72 -12.03
C ILE A 145 -3.94 -11.33 -11.78
N ASN A 146 -5.28 -11.20 -11.75
CA ASN A 146 -5.94 -9.93 -11.48
C ASN A 146 -5.64 -9.40 -10.06
N SER A 147 -5.58 -10.27 -9.04
CA SER A 147 -5.20 -9.84 -7.68
C SER A 147 -3.75 -9.36 -7.57
N ILE A 148 -2.82 -9.99 -8.30
CA ILE A 148 -1.42 -9.55 -8.38
C ILE A 148 -1.36 -8.19 -9.07
N ARG A 149 -2.07 -8.02 -10.19
CA ARG A 149 -2.14 -6.76 -10.92
C ARG A 149 -2.65 -5.62 -10.03
N HIS A 150 -3.79 -5.79 -9.36
CA HIS A 150 -4.31 -4.78 -8.43
C HIS A 150 -3.30 -4.44 -7.32
N THR A 151 -2.58 -5.43 -6.81
CA THR A 151 -1.53 -5.20 -5.80
C THR A 151 -0.36 -4.41 -6.36
N LEU A 152 0.08 -4.72 -7.58
CA LEU A 152 1.17 -4.00 -8.26
C LEU A 152 0.77 -2.56 -8.58
N THR A 153 -0.42 -2.34 -9.14
CA THR A 153 -0.96 -1.02 -9.44
C THR A 153 -1.07 -0.16 -8.18
N LYS A 154 -1.60 -0.75 -7.09
CA LYS A 154 -1.67 -0.06 -5.81
C LYS A 154 -0.28 0.32 -5.28
N ARG A 155 0.68 -0.62 -5.28
CA ARG A 155 2.05 -0.34 -4.83
C ARG A 155 2.74 0.73 -5.67
N LYS A 156 2.50 0.74 -6.99
CA LYS A 156 3.02 1.78 -7.88
C LYS A 156 2.45 3.14 -7.52
N SER A 157 1.11 3.25 -7.40
CA SER A 157 0.45 4.48 -6.99
C SER A 157 0.92 4.97 -5.62
N ASP A 158 1.07 4.06 -4.65
CA ASP A 158 1.59 4.40 -3.31
C ASP A 158 3.04 4.91 -3.39
N ALA A 159 3.89 4.31 -4.25
CA ALA A 159 5.26 4.73 -4.46
C ALA A 159 5.35 6.11 -5.15
N GLU A 160 4.55 6.34 -6.19
CA GLU A 160 4.46 7.63 -6.89
C GLU A 160 4.00 8.74 -5.94
N LEU A 161 2.99 8.45 -5.11
CA LEU A 161 2.51 9.41 -4.10
C LEU A 161 3.58 9.70 -3.04
N ALA A 162 4.34 8.69 -2.62
CA ALA A 162 5.44 8.89 -1.68
C ALA A 162 6.58 9.73 -2.31
N GLU A 163 6.90 9.49 -3.57
CA GLU A 163 7.90 10.28 -4.30
C GLU A 163 7.45 11.73 -4.51
N GLN A 164 6.18 11.94 -4.86
CA GLN A 164 5.60 13.28 -4.97
C GLN A 164 5.67 14.02 -3.64
N ARG A 165 5.26 13.39 -2.53
CA ARG A 165 5.37 13.98 -1.18
C ARG A 165 6.80 14.35 -0.83
N LYS A 166 7.78 13.50 -1.19
CA LYS A 166 9.19 13.79 -0.99
C LYS A 166 9.66 15.01 -1.80
N ASN A 167 9.22 15.13 -3.06
CA ASN A 167 9.58 16.25 -3.91
C ASN A 167 8.92 17.55 -3.43
N ASP A 168 7.66 17.50 -3.02
CA ASP A 168 6.96 18.63 -2.41
C ASP A 168 7.68 19.09 -1.14
N LEU A 169 8.11 18.15 -0.27
CA LEU A 169 8.93 18.40 0.90
C LEU A 169 10.17 19.22 0.58
N VAL A 170 10.96 18.78 -0.40
CA VAL A 170 12.20 19.45 -0.78
C VAL A 170 11.92 20.86 -1.32
N MET A 171 10.85 21.03 -2.10
CA MET A 171 10.50 22.31 -2.71
C MET A 171 10.03 23.34 -1.65
N TYR A 172 9.14 22.93 -0.74
CA TYR A 172 8.69 23.78 0.37
C TYR A 172 9.85 24.20 1.26
N LEU A 173 10.71 23.26 1.61
CA LEU A 173 11.86 23.52 2.45
C LEU A 173 12.83 24.51 1.80
N ALA A 174 13.16 24.30 0.52
CA ALA A 174 14.04 25.22 -0.21
C ALA A 174 13.48 26.66 -0.21
N HIS A 175 12.17 26.82 -0.37
CA HIS A 175 11.50 28.11 -0.31
C HIS A 175 11.60 28.74 1.09
N ASP A 176 11.27 27.97 2.13
CA ASP A 176 11.20 28.48 3.52
C ASP A 176 12.58 28.71 4.14
N LEU A 177 13.62 28.02 3.70
CA LEU A 177 15.02 28.31 4.04
C LEU A 177 15.55 29.55 3.30
N LYS A 178 15.19 29.73 2.02
CA LYS A 178 15.66 30.86 1.22
C LYS A 178 15.24 32.20 1.79
N THR A 179 14.02 32.32 2.32
CA THR A 179 13.44 33.58 2.81
C THR A 179 14.23 34.17 4.01
N PRO A 180 14.44 33.44 5.13
CA PRO A 180 15.24 33.96 6.25
C PRO A 180 16.70 34.16 5.86
N LEU A 181 17.29 33.24 5.06
CA LEU A 181 18.66 33.39 4.57
C LEU A 181 18.88 34.64 3.75
N SER A 182 17.97 34.96 2.83
CA SER A 182 18.03 36.20 2.04
C SER A 182 17.91 37.44 2.90
N SER A 183 17.09 37.39 3.97
CA SER A 183 16.97 38.48 4.96
C SER A 183 18.27 38.70 5.72
N VAL A 184 18.88 37.62 6.23
CA VAL A 184 20.19 37.68 6.94
C VAL A 184 21.24 38.31 6.03
N ILE A 185 21.38 37.81 4.81
CA ILE A 185 22.34 38.34 3.83
C ILE A 185 22.06 39.80 3.54
N GLY A 186 20.78 40.19 3.35
CA GLY A 186 20.40 41.57 3.06
C GLY A 186 20.79 42.52 4.19
N TYR A 187 20.42 42.23 5.45
CA TYR A 187 20.76 43.10 6.58
C TYR A 187 22.27 43.15 6.88
N LEU A 188 22.99 42.05 6.73
CA LEU A 188 24.45 42.00 6.86
C LEU A 188 25.13 42.81 5.71
N THR A 189 24.57 42.77 4.52
CA THR A 189 25.05 43.58 3.38
C THR A 189 24.86 45.08 3.64
N LEU A 190 23.69 45.49 4.14
CA LEU A 190 23.43 46.86 4.55
C LEU A 190 24.41 47.31 5.64
N LEU A 191 24.65 46.49 6.67
CA LEU A 191 25.63 46.78 7.72
C LEU A 191 27.06 46.93 7.22
N ARG A 192 27.43 46.18 6.17
CA ARG A 192 28.78 46.26 5.56
C ARG A 192 28.97 47.46 4.67
N ASP A 193 27.96 47.75 3.84
CA ASP A 193 28.13 48.71 2.71
C ASP A 193 27.76 50.14 3.12
N GLU A 194 26.92 50.36 4.17
CA GLU A 194 26.60 51.67 4.67
C GLU A 194 27.60 52.15 5.74
N GLY A 195 28.50 53.06 5.39
CA GLY A 195 29.57 53.55 6.28
C GLY A 195 29.10 54.46 7.40
N GLN A 196 27.87 55.00 7.39
CA GLN A 196 27.31 55.91 8.42
C GLN A 196 25.92 55.42 8.88
N ILE A 197 25.91 54.36 9.63
CA ILE A 197 24.67 53.83 10.27
C ILE A 197 24.66 54.28 11.73
N SER A 198 23.51 54.80 12.24
CA SER A 198 23.34 55.06 13.67
C SER A 198 23.48 53.79 14.47
N ASP A 199 23.97 53.85 15.70
CA ASP A 199 24.14 52.68 16.59
C ASP A 199 22.82 51.95 16.82
N GLU A 200 21.71 52.70 16.93
CA GLU A 200 20.35 52.16 17.04
C GLU A 200 19.93 51.34 15.84
N LEU A 201 20.21 51.82 14.60
CA LEU A 201 19.89 51.10 13.38
C LEU A 201 20.79 49.88 13.19
N ARG A 202 22.06 49.97 13.59
CA ARG A 202 23.02 48.87 13.59
C ARG A 202 22.53 47.75 14.53
N GLU A 203 22.14 48.06 15.75
CA GLU A 203 21.63 47.08 16.69
C GLU A 203 20.34 46.43 16.21
N ARG A 204 19.45 47.18 15.61
CA ARG A 204 18.22 46.68 15.02
C ARG A 204 18.51 45.69 13.86
N TYR A 205 19.44 45.99 12.97
CA TYR A 205 19.80 45.12 11.85
C TYR A 205 20.49 43.84 12.35
N LEU A 206 21.34 43.91 13.36
CA LEU A 206 21.94 42.76 14.01
C LEU A 206 20.88 41.86 14.67
N THR A 207 19.95 42.46 15.43
CA THR A 207 18.86 41.74 16.11
C THR A 207 18.01 41.00 15.07
N ILE A 208 17.59 41.69 13.99
CA ILE A 208 16.80 41.04 12.93
C ILE A 208 17.58 39.91 12.26
N SER A 209 18.89 40.08 12.04
CA SER A 209 19.74 39.05 11.42
C SER A 209 19.85 37.84 12.34
N LEU A 210 20.03 38.07 13.64
CA LEU A 210 20.09 37.00 14.64
C LEU A 210 18.78 36.21 14.71
N ASP A 211 17.65 36.89 14.84
CA ASP A 211 16.31 36.26 14.87
C ASP A 211 16.05 35.40 13.63
N LYS A 212 16.50 35.88 12.44
CA LYS A 212 16.34 35.14 11.19
C LYS A 212 17.30 33.95 11.09
N ALA A 213 18.51 34.05 11.67
CA ALA A 213 19.46 32.94 11.72
C ALA A 213 19.00 31.85 12.69
N GLU A 214 18.49 32.21 13.88
CA GLU A 214 17.88 31.28 14.83
C GLU A 214 16.68 30.57 14.22
N ARG A 215 15.85 31.32 13.48
CA ARG A 215 14.73 30.72 12.73
C ARG A 215 15.18 29.73 11.67
N LEU A 216 16.28 30.01 10.96
CA LEU A 216 16.86 29.11 9.98
C LEU A 216 17.37 27.83 10.63
N GLU A 217 18.00 27.95 11.81
CA GLU A 217 18.45 26.80 12.60
C GLU A 217 17.27 25.90 13.00
N ASP A 218 16.17 26.49 13.50
CA ASP A 218 14.94 25.74 13.82
C ASP A 218 14.40 24.96 12.62
N LEU A 219 14.30 25.61 11.44
CA LEU A 219 13.84 24.97 10.22
C LEU A 219 14.73 23.81 9.78
N ILE A 220 16.04 23.97 9.89
CA ILE A 220 17.01 22.90 9.61
C ILE A 220 16.82 21.73 10.56
N ASN A 221 16.68 22.00 11.86
CA ASN A 221 16.45 20.97 12.85
C ASN A 221 15.13 20.21 12.62
N GLU A 222 14.03 20.92 12.31
CA GLU A 222 12.76 20.31 11.93
C GLU A 222 12.91 19.41 10.69
N PHE A 223 13.68 19.84 9.68
CA PHE A 223 13.95 19.04 8.48
C PHE A 223 14.74 17.76 8.77
N PHE A 224 15.81 17.85 9.56
CA PHE A 224 16.58 16.68 9.95
C PHE A 224 15.73 15.66 10.70
N GLU A 225 14.83 16.11 11.54
CA GLU A 225 13.92 15.20 12.23
C GLU A 225 13.01 14.45 11.24
N ILE A 226 12.36 15.15 10.30
CA ILE A 226 11.47 14.53 9.34
C ILE A 226 12.21 13.54 8.41
N THR A 227 13.40 13.94 7.92
CA THR A 227 14.19 13.04 7.09
C THR A 227 14.64 11.80 7.86
N ARG A 228 14.95 11.96 9.14
CA ARG A 228 15.29 10.83 10.01
C ARG A 228 14.08 9.93 10.29
N PHE A 229 12.87 10.47 10.42
CA PHE A 229 11.65 9.71 10.57
C PHE A 229 11.32 8.90 9.30
N ASN A 230 11.51 9.47 8.12
CA ASN A 230 11.22 8.81 6.84
C ASN A 230 12.27 7.76 6.42
N LEU A 231 13.52 7.82 6.92
CA LEU A 231 14.64 7.02 6.44
C LEU A 231 15.06 5.86 7.35
N SER A 232 14.57 5.76 8.58
CA SER A 232 15.00 4.73 9.51
C SER A 232 13.83 4.11 10.26
N SER A 233 13.92 2.81 10.49
CA SER A 233 13.20 2.15 11.59
C SER A 233 13.63 2.81 12.91
N ILE A 234 12.85 3.78 13.37
CA ILE A 234 13.14 4.47 14.65
C ILE A 234 13.05 3.44 15.76
N THR A 235 14.18 3.16 16.38
CA THR A 235 14.20 2.36 17.59
C THR A 235 13.86 3.28 18.75
N LEU A 236 12.68 3.11 19.34
CA LEU A 236 12.27 3.84 20.55
C LEU A 236 13.02 3.28 21.75
N VAL A 237 13.51 4.18 22.59
CA VAL A 237 14.13 3.83 23.87
C VAL A 237 13.09 3.99 24.97
N TYR A 238 12.36 2.91 25.25
CA TYR A 238 11.30 2.95 26.27
C TYR A 238 11.88 3.05 27.69
N GLY A 239 11.31 3.96 28.47
CA GLY A 239 11.56 4.12 29.90
C GLY A 239 10.27 4.44 30.65
N LYS A 240 10.23 4.10 31.95
CA LYS A 240 9.13 4.52 32.82
C LYS A 240 9.35 5.97 33.22
N ILE A 241 8.51 6.89 32.75
CA ILE A 241 8.59 8.32 33.02
C ILE A 241 7.39 8.80 33.82
N ASN A 242 7.61 9.82 34.66
CA ASN A 242 6.54 10.56 35.31
C ASN A 242 6.07 11.68 34.37
N LEU A 243 4.95 11.43 33.68
CA LEU A 243 4.37 12.33 32.69
C LEU A 243 3.95 13.66 33.29
N THR A 244 3.39 13.66 34.51
CA THR A 244 2.96 14.86 35.21
C THR A 244 4.15 15.83 35.41
N ARG A 245 5.28 15.30 35.90
CA ARG A 245 6.50 16.12 36.11
C ARG A 245 7.10 16.61 34.79
N MET A 246 7.08 15.79 33.76
CA MET A 246 7.57 16.18 32.44
C MET A 246 6.75 17.35 31.88
N LEU A 247 5.42 17.30 31.98
CA LEU A 247 4.54 18.37 31.50
C LEU A 247 4.72 19.66 32.34
N GLU A 248 4.88 19.57 33.68
CA GLU A 248 5.18 20.71 34.57
C GLU A 248 6.50 21.36 34.20
N GLN A 249 7.56 20.57 34.00
CA GLN A 249 8.88 21.08 33.60
C GLN A 249 8.83 21.78 32.24
N LEU A 250 8.21 21.19 31.27
CA LEU A 250 8.06 21.77 29.93
C LEU A 250 7.29 23.08 29.99
N ALA A 251 6.20 23.11 30.73
CA ALA A 251 5.42 24.32 30.94
C ALA A 251 6.22 25.47 31.59
N TYR A 252 7.14 25.14 32.47
CA TYR A 252 8.04 26.14 33.08
C TYR A 252 8.97 26.74 32.01
N GLU A 253 9.47 25.96 31.08
CA GLU A 253 10.33 26.41 30.00
C GLU A 253 9.59 27.36 29.01
N PHE A 254 8.26 27.25 28.91
CA PHE A 254 7.42 28.13 28.09
C PHE A 254 7.06 29.48 28.71
N LYS A 255 7.37 29.72 30.00
CA LYS A 255 7.03 31.00 30.67
C LYS A 255 7.45 32.27 29.92
N PRO A 256 8.66 32.37 29.34
CA PRO A 256 9.04 33.58 28.59
C PRO A 256 8.14 33.83 27.39
N MET A 257 7.74 32.75 26.66
CA MET A 257 6.88 32.84 25.46
C MET A 257 5.44 33.22 25.84
N LEU A 258 4.94 32.76 26.98
CA LEU A 258 3.62 33.08 27.51
C LEU A 258 3.54 34.59 27.91
N ALA A 259 4.60 35.14 28.50
CA ALA A 259 4.66 36.54 28.91
C ALA A 259 4.48 37.51 27.70
N GLY A 260 4.97 37.17 26.52
CA GLY A 260 4.85 38.00 25.31
C GLY A 260 3.40 38.29 24.88
N LYS A 261 2.45 37.40 25.21
CA LYS A 261 1.02 37.53 24.90
C LYS A 261 0.14 37.61 26.14
N ASN A 262 0.72 37.78 27.35
CA ASN A 262 0.04 37.72 28.64
C ASN A 262 -0.84 36.47 28.81
N LEU A 263 -0.34 35.30 28.41
CA LEU A 263 -1.04 34.02 28.51
C LEU A 263 -0.86 33.41 29.89
N LYS A 264 -1.90 32.76 30.39
CA LYS A 264 -1.85 31.94 31.61
C LYS A 264 -1.79 30.47 31.27
N LEU A 265 -1.06 29.68 32.04
CA LEU A 265 -1.04 28.24 31.92
C LEU A 265 -1.75 27.61 33.10
N GLU A 266 -2.77 26.80 32.84
CA GLU A 266 -3.60 26.14 33.85
C GLU A 266 -3.43 24.63 33.74
N PHE A 267 -3.32 23.96 34.92
CA PHE A 267 -3.14 22.52 34.99
C PHE A 267 -4.31 21.86 35.72
N GLU A 268 -4.88 20.85 35.09
CA GLU A 268 -5.79 19.89 35.69
C GLU A 268 -5.21 18.48 35.49
N MET A 269 -4.21 18.14 36.30
CA MET A 269 -3.51 16.86 36.12
C MET A 269 -3.61 16.01 37.37
N GLN A 270 -3.81 14.72 37.21
CA GLN A 270 -3.63 13.77 38.31
C GLN A 270 -2.14 13.73 38.71
N PRO A 271 -1.82 13.63 40.00
CA PRO A 271 -0.44 13.50 40.42
C PRO A 271 0.17 12.17 40.01
N ASP A 272 1.48 12.19 39.71
CA ASP A 272 2.31 11.00 39.52
C ASP A 272 1.76 10.00 38.46
N ILE A 273 1.33 10.50 37.29
CA ILE A 273 1.00 9.64 36.15
C ILE A 273 2.28 9.06 35.54
N PHE A 274 2.42 7.74 35.53
CA PHE A 274 3.56 7.06 34.95
C PHE A 274 3.18 6.37 33.62
N VAL A 275 3.98 6.61 32.61
CA VAL A 275 3.84 5.95 31.27
C VAL A 275 5.16 5.32 30.83
N SER A 276 5.08 4.25 30.05
CA SER A 276 6.25 3.64 29.40
C SER A 276 6.39 4.21 28.00
N CYS A 277 7.35 5.12 27.81
CA CYS A 277 7.59 5.75 26.49
C CYS A 277 9.04 6.22 26.35
N ASP A 278 9.42 6.67 25.16
CA ASP A 278 10.67 7.39 24.93
C ASP A 278 10.51 8.84 25.39
N ALA A 279 11.21 9.19 26.48
CA ALA A 279 11.10 10.50 27.14
C ALA A 279 11.40 11.67 26.18
N ASN A 280 12.47 11.57 25.39
CA ASN A 280 12.89 12.64 24.50
C ASN A 280 11.89 12.85 23.37
N LYS A 281 11.36 11.76 22.82
CA LYS A 281 10.35 11.82 21.77
C LYS A 281 9.03 12.35 22.29
N MET A 282 8.60 11.92 23.47
CA MET A 282 7.35 12.38 24.06
C MET A 282 7.42 13.84 24.50
N GLN A 283 8.55 14.30 25.04
CA GLN A 283 8.78 15.72 25.33
C GLN A 283 8.59 16.57 24.06
N ARG A 284 9.08 16.10 22.92
CA ARG A 284 8.92 16.79 21.64
C ARG A 284 7.45 16.85 21.17
N VAL A 285 6.64 15.83 21.44
CA VAL A 285 5.19 15.89 21.18
C VAL A 285 4.57 17.08 21.87
N PHE A 286 4.80 17.18 23.18
CA PHE A 286 4.19 18.25 23.99
C PHE A 286 4.80 19.62 23.73
N ASP A 287 6.10 19.71 23.40
CA ASP A 287 6.72 20.95 22.91
C ASP A 287 6.00 21.46 21.66
N ASN A 288 5.77 20.60 20.68
CA ASN A 288 5.05 20.96 19.45
C ASN A 288 3.61 21.40 19.72
N LEU A 289 2.89 20.72 20.61
CA LEU A 289 1.51 21.07 20.95
C LEU A 289 1.45 22.41 21.72
N LEU A 290 2.38 22.64 22.64
CA LEU A 290 2.44 23.90 23.42
C LEU A 290 2.87 25.08 22.53
N ARG A 291 3.87 24.92 21.65
CA ARG A 291 4.24 25.94 20.65
C ARG A 291 3.06 26.31 19.76
N ASN A 292 2.31 25.32 19.33
CA ASN A 292 1.09 25.53 18.56
C ASN A 292 0.06 26.31 19.37
N ALA A 293 -0.23 25.88 20.59
CA ALA A 293 -1.17 26.56 21.47
C ALA A 293 -0.77 28.05 21.72
N VAL A 294 0.50 28.34 22.06
CA VAL A 294 0.99 29.70 22.25
C VAL A 294 0.90 30.55 20.99
N SER A 295 1.22 29.94 19.82
CA SER A 295 1.21 30.66 18.56
C SER A 295 -0.20 31.11 18.16
N TYR A 296 -1.21 30.24 18.34
CA TYR A 296 -2.59 30.47 17.89
C TYR A 296 -3.55 30.93 18.98
N CYS A 297 -3.10 30.98 20.24
CA CYS A 297 -3.87 31.52 21.37
C CYS A 297 -4.08 33.03 21.20
N ASN A 298 -5.27 33.50 21.56
CA ASN A 298 -5.56 34.93 21.68
C ASN A 298 -4.78 35.54 22.87
N ALA A 299 -4.41 36.81 22.78
CA ALA A 299 -3.77 37.48 23.91
C ALA A 299 -4.73 37.57 25.13
N ASP A 300 -4.15 37.64 26.32
CA ASP A 300 -4.89 37.76 27.61
C ASP A 300 -5.83 36.59 27.95
N THR A 301 -5.55 35.39 27.37
CA THR A 301 -6.34 34.15 27.61
C THR A 301 -5.53 33.08 28.34
N SER A 302 -6.05 31.84 28.43
CA SER A 302 -5.35 30.72 29.05
C SER A 302 -5.15 29.53 28.13
N ILE A 303 -4.05 28.82 28.37
CA ILE A 303 -3.80 27.49 27.83
C ILE A 303 -4.00 26.50 28.96
N LYS A 304 -4.85 25.49 28.74
CA LYS A 304 -5.16 24.47 29.74
C LYS A 304 -4.58 23.13 29.37
N ILE A 305 -3.87 22.50 30.32
CA ILE A 305 -3.34 21.15 30.17
C ILE A 305 -4.10 20.25 31.14
N ILE A 306 -4.75 19.22 30.59
CA ILE A 306 -5.47 18.20 31.36
C ILE A 306 -4.74 16.88 31.15
N ALA A 307 -4.45 16.14 32.22
CA ALA A 307 -3.89 14.81 32.13
C ALA A 307 -4.56 13.89 33.17
N GLU A 308 -5.17 12.84 32.66
CA GLU A 308 -5.91 11.85 33.46
C GLU A 308 -5.61 10.43 32.99
N GLN A 309 -5.52 9.53 33.97
CA GLN A 309 -5.41 8.11 33.68
C GLN A 309 -6.80 7.50 33.58
N ILE A 310 -7.10 6.84 32.43
CA ILE A 310 -8.37 6.18 32.16
C ILE A 310 -8.08 4.71 31.86
N GLU A 311 -8.42 3.82 32.78
CA GLU A 311 -8.19 2.36 32.62
C GLU A 311 -6.75 2.03 32.18
N ASP A 312 -6.56 1.59 30.94
CA ASP A 312 -5.28 1.13 30.38
C ASP A 312 -4.51 2.22 29.63
N HIS A 313 -4.99 3.48 29.61
CA HIS A 313 -4.35 4.58 28.89
C HIS A 313 -4.38 5.88 29.67
N VAL A 314 -3.52 6.79 29.25
CA VAL A 314 -3.49 8.16 29.72
C VAL A 314 -4.02 9.06 28.64
N LEU A 315 -4.94 9.92 28.99
CA LEU A 315 -5.51 10.95 28.13
C LEU A 315 -4.91 12.30 28.50
N ILE A 316 -4.30 12.97 27.54
CA ILE A 316 -3.70 14.28 27.70
C ILE A 316 -4.39 15.24 26.73
N LYS A 317 -4.89 16.39 27.25
CA LYS A 317 -5.52 17.43 26.44
C LYS A 317 -4.76 18.74 26.62
N VAL A 318 -4.44 19.35 25.48
CA VAL A 318 -3.89 20.71 25.43
C VAL A 318 -4.93 21.58 24.76
N MET A 319 -5.49 22.53 25.49
CA MET A 319 -6.59 23.40 25.06
C MET A 319 -6.13 24.84 25.02
N ASN A 320 -6.52 25.58 24.01
CA ASN A 320 -6.27 27.01 23.89
C ASN A 320 -7.47 27.75 23.31
N GLU A 321 -7.64 28.99 23.67
CA GLU A 321 -8.59 29.92 23.06
C GLU A 321 -8.01 30.55 21.79
N GLY A 322 -8.73 30.50 20.68
CA GLY A 322 -8.24 31.01 19.40
C GLY A 322 -9.29 30.90 18.29
N ASN A 323 -8.87 31.12 17.08
CA ASN A 323 -9.77 30.96 15.93
C ASN A 323 -10.21 29.50 15.78
N THR A 324 -11.53 29.31 15.59
CA THR A 324 -12.08 27.99 15.34
C THR A 324 -11.57 27.42 14.02
N ILE A 325 -11.09 26.19 14.05
CA ILE A 325 -10.63 25.44 12.87
C ILE A 325 -11.85 24.78 12.21
N PRO A 326 -12.13 25.01 10.92
CA PRO A 326 -13.23 24.33 10.23
C PRO A 326 -13.08 22.80 10.27
N GLN A 327 -14.19 22.10 10.48
CA GLN A 327 -14.21 20.63 10.63
C GLN A 327 -13.50 19.89 9.48
N GLU A 328 -13.66 20.39 8.25
CA GLU A 328 -13.04 19.82 7.04
C GLU A 328 -11.51 19.91 7.04
N ARG A 329 -10.95 20.76 7.89
CA ARG A 329 -9.49 21.00 7.98
C ARG A 329 -8.84 20.34 9.19
N LEU A 330 -9.64 19.87 10.17
CA LEU A 330 -9.12 19.30 11.43
C LEU A 330 -8.26 18.04 11.21
N GLU A 331 -8.59 17.19 10.24
CA GLU A 331 -7.75 16.03 9.92
C GLU A 331 -6.47 16.45 9.20
N ARG A 332 -6.54 17.50 8.39
CA ARG A 332 -5.45 17.95 7.56
C ARG A 332 -4.37 18.73 8.31
N ILE A 333 -4.66 19.27 9.50
CA ILE A 333 -3.64 19.97 10.31
C ILE A 333 -2.48 19.07 10.74
N PHE A 334 -2.65 17.75 10.67
CA PHE A 334 -1.61 16.76 10.92
C PHE A 334 -0.85 16.34 9.65
N GLU A 335 -1.26 16.83 8.47
CA GLU A 335 -0.50 16.63 7.23
C GLU A 335 0.78 17.48 7.27
N GLN A 336 1.88 16.95 6.72
CA GLN A 336 3.15 17.67 6.62
C GLN A 336 2.96 18.94 5.78
N PHE A 337 3.51 20.08 6.25
CA PHE A 337 3.44 21.42 5.61
C PHE A 337 2.03 22.03 5.51
N TYR A 338 1.02 21.39 6.04
CA TYR A 338 -0.31 21.96 6.02
C TYR A 338 -0.40 23.15 6.98
N ARG A 339 -0.93 24.27 6.50
CA ARG A 339 -1.17 25.50 7.25
C ARG A 339 -2.55 26.05 6.93
N LEU A 340 -3.25 26.56 7.92
CA LEU A 340 -4.58 27.15 7.75
C LEU A 340 -4.50 28.48 6.99
N ASP A 341 -3.48 29.32 7.25
CA ASP A 341 -3.26 30.61 6.64
C ASP A 341 -1.86 30.72 6.02
N VAL A 342 -1.80 30.78 4.71
CA VAL A 342 -0.56 30.96 3.93
C VAL A 342 -0.01 32.41 4.08
N SER A 343 -0.88 33.39 4.38
CA SER A 343 -0.54 34.82 4.43
C SER A 343 0.15 35.28 5.72
N ARG A 344 0.12 34.51 6.81
CA ARG A 344 0.75 34.85 8.11
C ARG A 344 2.15 34.25 8.30
N SER A 345 2.85 33.95 7.21
CA SER A 345 4.12 33.22 7.23
C SER A 345 5.27 33.88 8.01
N SER A 346 5.20 35.19 8.27
CA SER A 346 6.33 35.94 8.85
C SER A 346 6.28 36.14 10.38
N THR A 347 5.12 36.02 11.03
CA THR A 347 4.96 36.38 12.43
C THR A 347 4.62 35.22 13.38
N THR A 348 4.01 34.14 12.85
CA THR A 348 3.62 32.95 13.67
C THR A 348 4.31 31.64 13.27
N GLY A 349 5.19 31.70 12.44
CA GLY A 349 6.24 30.97 11.78
C GLY A 349 6.58 29.52 12.15
N GLY A 350 5.71 28.52 12.06
CA GLY A 350 6.12 27.10 11.98
C GLY A 350 6.12 26.62 10.53
N ALA A 351 7.01 25.69 10.16
CA ALA A 351 7.05 25.05 8.82
C ALA A 351 5.83 24.17 8.54
N GLY A 352 4.87 24.05 9.46
CA GLY A 352 3.74 23.14 9.32
C GLY A 352 4.12 21.67 9.58
N LEU A 353 5.21 21.43 10.28
CA LEU A 353 5.77 20.11 10.52
C LEU A 353 5.52 19.61 11.96
N GLY A 354 5.37 20.51 12.93
CA GLY A 354 5.29 20.16 14.34
C GLY A 354 4.15 19.21 14.69
N LEU A 355 2.94 19.42 14.16
CA LEU A 355 1.79 18.54 14.41
C LEU A 355 1.93 17.18 13.69
N ALA A 356 2.53 17.16 12.50
CA ALA A 356 2.83 15.93 11.79
C ALA A 356 3.85 15.06 12.55
N ILE A 357 4.92 15.68 13.06
CA ILE A 357 5.91 15.02 13.94
C ILE A 357 5.25 14.50 15.22
N ALA A 358 4.40 15.31 15.86
CA ALA A 358 3.70 14.89 17.07
C ALA A 358 2.82 13.65 16.81
N LYS A 359 2.07 13.64 15.72
CA LYS A 359 1.23 12.50 15.32
C LYS A 359 2.08 11.23 15.11
N GLU A 360 3.14 11.33 14.35
CA GLU A 360 4.01 10.19 14.04
C GLU A 360 4.66 9.60 15.30
N ILE A 361 5.15 10.44 16.21
CA ILE A 361 5.70 9.99 17.49
C ILE A 361 4.63 9.29 18.33
N VAL A 362 3.43 9.85 18.43
CA VAL A 362 2.32 9.25 19.20
C VAL A 362 1.93 7.90 18.61
N GLU A 363 1.80 7.79 17.29
CA GLU A 363 1.48 6.54 16.58
C GLU A 363 2.58 5.48 16.76
N LEU A 364 3.86 5.86 16.76
CA LEU A 364 4.98 4.96 17.07
C LEU A 364 4.91 4.41 18.49
N HIS A 365 4.34 5.16 19.44
CA HIS A 365 4.08 4.72 20.81
C HIS A 365 2.76 3.95 20.96
N HIS A 366 2.12 3.58 19.84
CA HIS A 366 0.82 2.90 19.80
C HIS A 366 -0.32 3.74 20.42
N GLY A 367 -0.14 5.06 20.46
CA GLY A 367 -1.13 6.04 20.89
C GLY A 367 -1.95 6.59 19.74
N GLN A 368 -2.81 7.54 20.06
CA GLN A 368 -3.62 8.28 19.09
C GLN A 368 -3.59 9.78 19.44
N ILE A 369 -3.56 10.63 18.42
CA ILE A 369 -3.71 12.08 18.56
C ILE A 369 -4.87 12.55 17.70
N THR A 370 -5.72 13.39 18.27
CA THR A 370 -6.87 14.01 17.57
C THR A 370 -6.95 15.50 17.90
N ALA A 371 -7.71 16.24 17.11
CA ALA A 371 -7.97 17.65 17.34
C ALA A 371 -9.48 17.93 17.24
N HIS A 372 -9.97 18.77 18.13
CA HIS A 372 -11.32 19.28 18.14
C HIS A 372 -11.28 20.79 18.22
N SER A 373 -12.14 21.47 17.46
CA SER A 373 -12.23 22.94 17.52
C SER A 373 -13.69 23.39 17.36
N ALA A 374 -14.18 24.11 18.37
CA ALA A 374 -15.51 24.67 18.40
C ALA A 374 -15.53 25.90 19.29
N ASP A 375 -16.43 26.84 19.04
CA ASP A 375 -16.74 28.00 19.87
C ASP A 375 -15.53 28.84 20.32
N GLY A 376 -14.53 28.97 19.44
CA GLY A 376 -13.32 29.71 19.77
C GLY A 376 -12.28 28.93 20.59
N PHE A 377 -12.47 27.64 20.77
CA PHE A 377 -11.51 26.75 21.47
C PHE A 377 -10.95 25.72 20.50
N THR A 378 -9.67 25.42 20.68
CA THR A 378 -9.01 24.28 20.03
C THR A 378 -8.44 23.36 21.09
N CYS A 379 -8.71 22.06 20.97
CA CYS A 379 -8.25 21.02 21.87
C CYS A 379 -7.51 19.94 21.09
N PHE A 380 -6.24 19.74 21.41
CA PHE A 380 -5.47 18.57 20.98
C PHE A 380 -5.55 17.50 22.05
N GLU A 381 -5.94 16.31 21.67
CA GLU A 381 -6.10 15.17 22.58
C GLU A 381 -5.12 14.07 22.20
N VAL A 382 -4.29 13.65 23.15
CA VAL A 382 -3.31 12.56 22.99
C VAL A 382 -3.67 11.44 23.94
N SER A 383 -3.86 10.24 23.39
CA SER A 383 -4.09 9.01 24.15
C SER A 383 -2.86 8.11 24.04
N LEU A 384 -2.29 7.69 25.17
CA LEU A 384 -1.12 6.80 25.23
C LEU A 384 -1.43 5.56 26.08
N PRO A 385 -1.00 4.36 25.66
CA PRO A 385 -1.13 3.16 26.49
C PRO A 385 -0.22 3.25 27.71
N LEU A 386 -0.71 2.85 28.89
CA LEU A 386 0.06 2.84 30.15
C LEU A 386 1.22 1.85 30.11
N VAL A 387 1.03 0.72 29.44
CA VAL A 387 2.05 -0.33 29.27
C VAL A 387 2.36 -0.41 27.78
N GLY A 388 3.58 -0.04 27.41
CA GLY A 388 4.06 -0.26 26.06
C GLY A 388 3.99 -1.76 25.73
N LYS A 389 3.23 -2.12 24.70
CA LYS A 389 3.32 -3.46 24.13
C LYS A 389 4.72 -3.59 23.52
N SER A 390 5.58 -4.36 24.21
CA SER A 390 6.92 -4.76 23.73
C SER A 390 6.82 -5.59 22.46
#